data_9c4f24b62f50b58b45745d2eaf1de464
#
_entry.id   9c4f24b62f50b58b45745d2eaf1de464
#
_cell.length_a   1.000
_cell.length_b   1.000
_cell.length_c   1.000
_cell.angle_alpha   90.00
_cell.angle_beta   90.00
_cell.angle_gamma   90.00
#
_symmetry.space_group_name_H-M   'P 1'
#
loop_
_entity.id
_entity.type
_entity.pdbx_description
1 polymer ?
#
loop_
_entity_poly.entity_id
_entity_poly.type
_entity_poly.pdbx_seq_one_letter_code
_entity_poly.pdbx_strand_id
1 'polypeptide(L)'
;MKKAISISCIDGILRFFTLFLIIDLSVSVYTDSIFSIVAALLFIAVYYVISHFIAKKVTSKKRPVYLISSLVAFILLLIIWGIAVKIGVAEIHIFPRGAWDTGAGWAAIMLCTVLVIASVIERITLTLISVYRRRKNDS
;
A
#
# COMPACT_ATOMS: atom_id res chain seq x y z
N MET A 1 14.38 -18.74 -3.66
CA MET A 1 13.87 -17.53 -4.37
C MET A 1 12.35 -17.53 -4.48
N LYS A 2 11.70 -18.57 -5.00
CA LYS A 2 10.23 -18.67 -5.17
C LYS A 2 9.43 -18.30 -3.89
N LYS A 3 9.81 -18.84 -2.72
CA LYS A 3 9.11 -18.56 -1.45
C LYS A 3 9.16 -17.08 -1.02
N ALA A 4 10.27 -16.37 -1.26
CA ALA A 4 10.38 -14.94 -0.92
C ALA A 4 9.51 -14.08 -1.85
N ILE A 5 9.44 -14.43 -3.13
CA ILE A 5 8.58 -13.75 -4.11
C ILE A 5 7.11 -14.00 -3.80
N SER A 6 6.71 -15.22 -3.46
CA SER A 6 5.32 -15.52 -3.08
C SER A 6 4.89 -14.73 -1.84
N ILE A 7 5.74 -14.66 -0.81
CA ILE A 7 5.47 -13.87 0.40
C ILE A 7 5.41 -12.37 0.08
N SER A 8 6.25 -11.88 -0.84
CA SER A 8 6.23 -10.47 -1.25
C SER A 8 4.96 -10.08 -2.02
N CYS A 9 4.42 -10.99 -2.82
CA CYS A 9 3.13 -10.77 -3.48
C CYS A 9 1.99 -10.60 -2.46
N ILE A 10 1.98 -11.42 -1.41
CA ILE A 10 0.99 -11.31 -0.33
C ILE A 10 1.10 -9.95 0.35
N ASP A 11 2.30 -9.49 0.66
CA ASP A 11 2.51 -8.16 1.27
C ASP A 11 2.08 -7.02 0.32
N GLY A 12 2.37 -7.13 -0.97
CA GLY A 12 1.91 -6.17 -1.98
C GLY A 12 0.38 -6.10 -2.10
N ILE A 13 -0.29 -7.25 -2.06
CA ILE A 13 -1.76 -7.35 -2.06
C ILE A 13 -2.35 -6.73 -0.78
N LEU A 14 -1.80 -7.07 0.38
CA LEU A 14 -2.23 -6.48 1.66
C LEU A 14 -2.08 -4.95 1.67
N ARG A 15 -0.97 -4.43 1.14
CA ARG A 15 -0.74 -3.00 1.03
C ARG A 15 -1.76 -2.34 0.10
N PHE A 16 -2.07 -2.96 -1.03
CA PHE A 16 -3.09 -2.48 -1.95
C PHE A 16 -4.47 -2.39 -1.29
N PHE A 17 -4.90 -3.45 -0.62
CA PHE A 17 -6.18 -3.46 0.08
C PHE A 17 -6.24 -2.44 1.22
N THR A 18 -5.15 -2.28 1.98
CA THR A 18 -5.08 -1.27 3.05
C THR A 18 -5.21 0.14 2.49
N LEU A 19 -4.51 0.44 1.39
CA LEU A 19 -4.64 1.72 0.70
C LEU A 19 -6.09 1.96 0.26
N PHE A 20 -6.72 0.96 -0.32
CA PHE A 20 -8.08 1.02 -0.81
C PHE A 20 -9.09 1.32 0.32
N LEU A 21 -8.95 0.62 1.45
CA LEU A 21 -9.76 0.85 2.65
C LEU A 21 -9.56 2.26 3.23
N ILE A 22 -8.32 2.77 3.24
CA ILE A 22 -8.03 4.12 3.72
C ILE A 22 -8.69 5.17 2.83
N ILE A 23 -8.67 4.97 1.51
CA ILE A 23 -9.32 5.88 0.56
C ILE A 23 -10.84 5.88 0.79
N ASP A 24 -11.44 4.70 0.90
CA ASP A 24 -12.86 4.54 1.14
C ASP A 24 -13.30 5.21 2.44
N LEU A 25 -12.58 4.95 3.53
CA LEU A 25 -12.82 5.61 4.81
C LEU A 25 -12.63 7.12 4.75
N SER A 26 -11.64 7.61 3.98
CA SER A 26 -11.38 9.05 3.87
C SER A 26 -12.49 9.79 3.13
N VAL A 27 -13.13 9.14 2.16
CA VAL A 27 -14.30 9.71 1.47
C VAL A 27 -15.52 9.71 2.38
N SER A 28 -15.69 8.66 3.22
CA SER A 28 -16.76 8.60 4.20
C SER A 28 -16.63 9.66 5.29
N VAL A 29 -15.40 10.08 5.63
CA VAL A 29 -15.11 11.14 6.64
C VAL A 29 -15.72 12.49 6.26
N TYR A 30 -15.91 12.76 4.99
CA TYR A 30 -16.56 14.01 4.57
C TYR A 30 -18.05 14.08 4.99
N THR A 31 -18.61 12.95 5.38
CA THR A 31 -19.97 12.86 5.86
C THR A 31 -20.09 12.78 7.38
N ASP A 32 -19.12 12.18 8.09
CA ASP A 32 -19.11 12.16 9.57
C ASP A 32 -17.79 11.61 10.14
N SER A 33 -17.14 12.43 10.97
CA SER A 33 -16.58 12.07 12.27
C SER A 33 -15.17 11.46 12.39
N ILE A 34 -14.55 11.85 13.49
CA ILE A 34 -13.39 11.32 14.21
C ILE A 34 -13.27 9.77 14.13
N PHE A 35 -14.38 9.05 14.09
CA PHE A 35 -14.43 7.60 13.99
C PHE A 35 -13.73 7.05 12.73
N SER A 36 -13.92 7.66 11.59
CA SER A 36 -13.30 7.20 10.33
C SER A 36 -11.79 7.44 10.30
N ILE A 37 -11.32 8.53 10.91
CA ILE A 37 -9.88 8.80 11.07
C ILE A 37 -9.25 7.74 11.98
N VAL A 38 -9.89 7.44 13.12
CA VAL A 38 -9.41 6.41 14.04
C VAL A 38 -9.38 5.05 13.38
N ALA A 39 -10.42 4.69 12.63
CA ALA A 39 -10.48 3.44 11.87
C ALA A 39 -9.36 3.37 10.81
N ALA A 40 -9.11 4.43 10.05
CA ALA A 40 -8.01 4.49 9.08
C ALA A 40 -6.65 4.28 9.75
N LEU A 41 -6.39 4.94 10.89
CA LEU A 41 -5.16 4.79 11.66
C LEU A 41 -5.00 3.35 12.19
N LEU A 42 -6.08 2.73 12.64
CA LEU A 42 -6.08 1.33 13.06
C LEU A 42 -5.71 0.39 11.90
N PHE A 43 -6.28 0.56 10.71
CA PHE A 43 -5.93 -0.24 9.53
C PHE A 43 -4.46 -0.08 9.14
N ILE A 44 -3.92 1.14 9.20
CA ILE A 44 -2.50 1.38 8.97
C ILE A 44 -1.66 0.63 10.00
N ALA A 45 -1.99 0.75 11.29
CA ALA A 45 -1.26 0.08 12.36
C ALA A 45 -1.29 -1.45 12.20
N VAL A 46 -2.47 -2.03 11.94
CA VAL A 46 -2.63 -3.47 11.69
C VAL A 46 -1.80 -3.90 10.48
N TYR A 47 -1.83 -3.14 9.39
CA TYR A 47 -1.00 -3.43 8.21
C TYR A 47 0.49 -3.48 8.58
N TYR A 48 1.00 -2.48 9.30
CA TYR A 48 2.42 -2.45 9.67
C TYR A 48 2.80 -3.61 10.59
N VAL A 49 1.95 -3.98 11.53
CA VAL A 49 2.16 -5.15 12.40
C VAL A 49 2.25 -6.43 11.56
N ILE A 50 1.28 -6.66 10.68
CA ILE A 50 1.26 -7.84 9.81
C ILE A 50 2.49 -7.86 8.87
N SER A 51 2.79 -6.73 8.23
CA SER A 51 3.95 -6.60 7.34
C SER A 51 5.26 -6.86 8.07
N HIS A 52 5.39 -6.42 9.33
CA HIS A 52 6.55 -6.69 10.17
C HIS A 52 6.72 -8.20 10.45
N PHE A 53 5.63 -8.89 10.80
CA PHE A 53 5.66 -10.35 11.03
C PHE A 53 5.99 -11.12 9.75
N ILE A 54 5.45 -10.69 8.60
CA ILE A 54 5.77 -11.27 7.30
C ILE A 54 7.25 -11.07 6.98
N ALA A 55 7.78 -9.87 7.19
CA ALA A 55 9.18 -9.54 6.93
C ALA A 55 10.15 -10.35 7.81
N LYS A 56 9.78 -10.69 9.04
CA LYS A 56 10.58 -11.57 9.91
C LYS A 56 10.75 -12.99 9.36
N LYS A 57 9.80 -13.50 8.59
CA LYS A 57 9.89 -14.82 7.95
C LYS A 57 10.86 -14.86 6.77
N VAL A 58 11.32 -13.68 6.31
CA VAL A 58 12.25 -13.57 5.18
C VAL A 58 13.67 -13.43 5.72
N THR A 59 14.56 -14.34 5.30
CA THR A 59 15.99 -14.33 5.66
C THR A 59 16.62 -12.99 5.24
N SER A 60 17.56 -12.46 6.05
CA SER A 60 18.21 -11.16 5.82
C SER A 60 18.84 -11.03 4.41
N LYS A 61 19.43 -12.12 3.90
CA LYS A 61 20.00 -12.17 2.54
C LYS A 61 18.96 -11.94 1.43
N LYS A 62 17.69 -12.28 1.66
CA LYS A 62 16.61 -12.17 0.67
C LYS A 62 15.71 -10.93 0.92
N ARG A 63 15.97 -10.19 1.97
CA ARG A 63 15.16 -9.04 2.37
C ARG A 63 15.09 -7.94 1.30
N PRO A 64 16.18 -7.53 0.61
CA PRO A 64 16.09 -6.54 -0.46
C PRO A 64 15.18 -7.01 -1.61
N VAL A 65 15.31 -8.27 -2.02
CA VAL A 65 14.46 -8.86 -3.07
C VAL A 65 12.99 -8.86 -2.66
N TYR A 66 12.70 -9.22 -1.41
CA TYR A 66 11.36 -9.17 -0.85
C TYR A 66 10.76 -7.75 -0.91
N LEU A 67 11.51 -6.73 -0.47
CA LEU A 67 11.03 -5.35 -0.43
C LEU A 67 10.73 -4.81 -1.84
N ILE A 68 11.64 -5.04 -2.80
CA ILE A 68 11.46 -4.60 -4.18
C ILE A 68 10.28 -5.34 -4.84
N SER A 69 10.22 -6.67 -4.69
CA SER A 69 9.12 -7.46 -5.26
C SER A 69 7.76 -7.08 -4.68
N SER A 70 7.68 -6.75 -3.40
CA SER A 70 6.46 -6.26 -2.75
C SER A 70 6.03 -4.90 -3.33
N LEU A 71 6.97 -4.00 -3.57
CA LEU A 71 6.69 -2.71 -4.21
C LEU A 71 6.21 -2.89 -5.65
N VAL A 72 6.88 -3.74 -6.43
CA VAL A 72 6.48 -4.04 -7.81
C VAL A 72 5.08 -4.64 -7.86
N ALA A 73 4.76 -5.60 -6.99
CA ALA A 73 3.43 -6.20 -6.92
C ALA A 73 2.36 -5.13 -6.58
N PHE A 74 2.65 -4.24 -5.64
CA PHE A 74 1.75 -3.15 -5.27
C PHE A 74 1.49 -2.19 -6.45
N ILE A 75 2.55 -1.76 -7.16
CA ILE A 75 2.42 -0.85 -8.31
C ILE A 75 1.66 -1.53 -9.45
N LEU A 76 1.93 -2.82 -9.73
CA LEU A 76 1.21 -3.57 -10.75
C LEU A 76 -0.29 -3.65 -10.45
N LEU A 77 -0.66 -3.88 -9.20
CA LEU A 77 -2.07 -3.89 -8.77
C LEU A 77 -2.73 -2.53 -8.97
N LEU A 78 -2.03 -1.43 -8.66
CA LEU A 78 -2.53 -0.07 -8.90
C LEU A 78 -2.75 0.20 -10.39
N ILE A 79 -1.83 -0.23 -11.26
CA ILE A 79 -1.95 -0.08 -12.71
C ILE A 79 -3.14 -0.90 -13.24
N ILE A 80 -3.25 -2.17 -12.84
CA ILE A 80 -4.35 -3.05 -13.24
C ILE A 80 -5.69 -2.45 -12.81
N TRP A 81 -5.78 -1.97 -11.58
CA TRP A 81 -6.98 -1.31 -11.08
C TRP A 81 -7.31 -0.04 -11.86
N GLY A 82 -6.32 0.83 -12.12
CA GLY A 82 -6.51 2.04 -12.92
C GLY A 82 -6.99 1.75 -14.35
N ILE A 83 -6.47 0.69 -14.99
CA ILE A 83 -6.92 0.23 -16.30
C ILE A 83 -8.36 -0.29 -16.22
N ALA A 84 -8.67 -1.13 -15.22
CA ALA A 84 -10.00 -1.70 -15.03
C ALA A 84 -11.07 -0.61 -14.83
N VAL A 85 -10.74 0.43 -14.08
CA VAL A 85 -11.59 1.62 -13.90
C VAL A 85 -11.80 2.36 -15.22
N LYS A 86 -10.73 2.57 -16.00
CA LYS A 86 -10.80 3.27 -17.30
C LYS A 86 -11.64 2.52 -18.32
N ILE A 87 -11.60 1.18 -18.32
CA ILE A 87 -12.38 0.34 -19.25
C ILE A 87 -13.84 0.19 -18.77
N GLY A 88 -14.15 0.61 -17.53
CA GLY A 88 -15.50 0.47 -16.97
C GLY A 88 -15.85 -0.94 -16.48
N VAL A 89 -14.86 -1.85 -16.41
CA VAL A 89 -15.02 -3.20 -15.86
C VAL A 89 -15.08 -3.19 -14.33
N ALA A 90 -14.32 -2.28 -13.71
CA ALA A 90 -14.41 -1.98 -12.30
C ALA A 90 -15.25 -0.72 -12.14
N GLU A 91 -16.52 -0.86 -11.83
CA GLU A 91 -17.28 0.26 -11.32
C GLU A 91 -16.76 0.57 -9.92
N ILE A 92 -16.37 1.84 -9.70
CA ILE A 92 -16.01 2.29 -8.36
C ILE A 92 -17.32 2.47 -7.58
N HIS A 93 -17.89 1.36 -7.13
CA HIS A 93 -19.08 1.38 -6.28
C HIS A 93 -18.80 1.93 -4.88
N ILE A 94 -17.52 2.06 -4.52
CA ILE A 94 -17.05 2.58 -3.25
C ILE A 94 -17.35 4.08 -3.12
N PHE A 95 -17.42 4.80 -4.24
CA PHE A 95 -17.76 6.21 -4.25
C PHE A 95 -19.16 6.42 -4.81
N PRO A 96 -20.06 7.09 -4.10
CA PRO A 96 -21.34 7.51 -4.67
C PRO A 96 -21.10 8.27 -5.98
N ARG A 97 -21.90 7.99 -7.00
CA ARG A 97 -21.87 8.77 -8.25
C ARG A 97 -21.99 10.24 -7.91
N GLY A 98 -21.04 11.07 -8.33
CA GLY A 98 -20.97 12.51 -7.99
C GLY A 98 -19.98 12.88 -6.89
N ALA A 99 -19.40 11.91 -6.14
CA ALA A 99 -18.35 12.21 -5.17
C ALA A 99 -17.08 12.75 -5.84
N TRP A 100 -16.86 12.44 -7.11
CA TRP A 100 -15.73 12.92 -7.91
C TRP A 100 -15.88 14.38 -8.32
N ASP A 101 -17.11 14.89 -8.44
CA ASP A 101 -17.41 16.28 -8.77
C ASP A 101 -17.36 17.18 -7.53
N THR A 102 -17.17 16.59 -6.35
CA THR A 102 -17.06 17.30 -5.08
C THR A 102 -15.60 17.38 -4.61
N GLY A 103 -15.31 18.32 -3.70
CA GLY A 103 -13.99 18.44 -3.08
C GLY A 103 -13.50 17.14 -2.41
N ALA A 104 -14.40 16.24 -2.02
CA ALA A 104 -14.08 14.94 -1.43
C ALA A 104 -13.36 14.02 -2.42
N GLY A 105 -13.77 13.96 -3.70
CA GLY A 105 -13.10 13.18 -4.73
C GLY A 105 -11.67 13.65 -4.94
N TRP A 106 -11.43 14.94 -5.01
CA TRP A 106 -10.09 15.50 -5.14
C TRP A 106 -9.23 15.23 -3.90
N ALA A 107 -9.78 15.34 -2.70
CA ALA A 107 -9.08 15.00 -1.47
C ALA A 107 -8.66 13.51 -1.43
N ALA A 108 -9.52 12.61 -1.89
CA ALA A 108 -9.20 11.19 -1.99
C ALA A 108 -8.06 10.91 -2.98
N ILE A 109 -8.06 11.58 -4.15
CA ILE A 109 -6.98 11.46 -5.14
C ILE A 109 -5.66 11.97 -4.56
N MET A 110 -5.67 13.12 -3.90
CA MET A 110 -4.47 13.67 -3.25
C MET A 110 -3.95 12.74 -2.17
N LEU A 111 -4.81 12.23 -1.30
CA LEU A 111 -4.43 11.28 -0.25
C LEU A 111 -3.85 10.00 -0.84
N CYS A 112 -4.47 9.44 -1.87
CA CYS A 112 -3.95 8.28 -2.58
C CYS A 112 -2.54 8.53 -3.12
N THR A 113 -2.33 9.67 -3.77
CA THR A 113 -1.02 10.05 -4.32
C THR A 113 0.04 10.14 -3.22
N VAL A 114 -0.28 10.81 -2.11
CA VAL A 114 0.63 10.93 -0.97
C VAL A 114 0.97 9.56 -0.38
N LEU A 115 -0.02 8.69 -0.18
CA LEU A 115 0.19 7.34 0.35
C LEU A 115 1.02 6.45 -0.57
N VAL A 116 0.83 6.56 -1.90
CA VAL A 116 1.65 5.84 -2.88
C VAL A 116 3.09 6.33 -2.83
N ILE A 117 3.32 7.64 -2.84
CA ILE A 117 4.67 8.22 -2.75
C ILE A 117 5.34 7.81 -1.44
N ALA A 118 4.66 7.92 -0.31
CA ALA A 118 5.17 7.51 0.99
C ALA A 118 5.54 6.01 1.01
N SER A 119 4.73 5.15 0.39
CA SER A 119 5.00 3.72 0.26
C SER A 119 6.25 3.44 -0.57
N VAL A 120 6.44 4.16 -1.67
CA VAL A 120 7.64 4.03 -2.52
C VAL A 120 8.88 4.46 -1.75
N ILE A 121 8.85 5.63 -1.10
CA ILE A 121 9.98 6.15 -0.31
C ILE A 121 10.33 5.18 0.82
N GLU A 122 9.35 4.69 1.57
CA GLU A 122 9.55 3.71 2.65
C GLU A 122 10.26 2.46 2.14
N ARG A 123 9.80 1.86 1.04
CA ARG A 123 10.39 0.63 0.49
C ARG A 123 11.79 0.82 -0.05
N ILE A 124 12.04 1.93 -0.74
CA ILE A 124 13.38 2.27 -1.22
C ILE A 124 14.33 2.46 -0.03
N THR A 125 13.92 3.23 0.99
CA THR A 125 14.73 3.49 2.18
C THR A 125 15.07 2.19 2.92
N LEU A 126 14.09 1.32 3.16
CA LEU A 126 14.30 0.03 3.80
C LEU A 126 15.21 -0.89 2.98
N THR A 127 15.11 -0.84 1.66
CA THR A 127 15.99 -1.60 0.76
C THR A 127 17.43 -1.13 0.88
N LEU A 128 17.66 0.18 0.84
CA LEU A 128 19.00 0.79 1.00
C LEU A 128 19.62 0.44 2.36
N ILE A 129 18.85 0.56 3.45
CA ILE A 129 19.30 0.17 4.80
C ILE A 129 19.66 -1.31 4.85
N SER A 130 18.85 -2.16 4.24
CA SER A 130 19.08 -3.61 4.21
C SER A 130 20.36 -3.99 3.45
N VAL A 131 20.62 -3.31 2.32
CA VAL A 131 21.85 -3.50 1.52
C VAL A 131 23.07 -2.99 2.28
N TYR A 132 22.97 -1.82 2.89
CA TYR A 132 24.07 -1.22 3.68
C TYR A 132 24.46 -2.12 4.86
N ARG A 133 23.50 -2.60 5.65
CA ARG A 133 23.74 -3.52 6.77
C ARG A 133 24.41 -4.82 6.32
N ARG A 134 24.01 -5.33 5.15
CA ARG A 134 24.62 -6.53 4.59
C ARG A 134 26.10 -6.30 4.26
N ARG A 135 26.45 -5.21 3.58
CA ARG A 135 27.84 -4.89 3.25
C ARG A 135 28.71 -4.75 4.50
N LYS A 136 28.17 -4.16 5.57
CA LYS A 136 28.91 -4.02 6.83
C LYS A 136 29.15 -5.34 7.55
N ASN A 137 28.28 -6.34 7.39
CA ASN A 137 28.43 -7.64 8.02
C ASN A 137 29.30 -8.61 7.19
N ASP A 138 29.48 -8.34 5.89
CA ASP A 138 30.31 -9.14 4.98
C ASP A 138 31.75 -8.60 4.89
N SER A 139 32.03 -7.43 5.48
CA SER A 139 33.38 -6.85 5.66
C SER A 139 33.88 -7.07 7.09
#